data_e3a7bdcded62afa91e7ba7177bb386d7
#
_entry.id   e3a7bdcded62afa91e7ba7177bb386d7
#
_cell.length_a   1.000
_cell.length_b   1.000
_cell.length_c   1.000
_cell.angle_alpha   90.00
_cell.angle_beta   90.00
_cell.angle_gamma   90.00
#
_symmetry.space_group_name_H-M   'P 1'
#
loop_
_entity.id
_entity.type
_entity.pdbx_description
1 polymer ?
#
loop_
_entity_poly.entity_id
_entity_poly.type
_entity_poly.pdbx_seq_one_letter_code
_entity_poly.pdbx_strand_id
1 'polypeptide(L)'
;MDNWDEIRTAYQVARVGTVSGAAAEMGVHHATVIRHIDALEARLGVKLFQRHARGYTTTEAGLDLLQVAQVTDDQFTQLAGRIKGQGAGVSGELVVTSLGALSQFLTPALVSFQDTNPDIRVRYLTGDRLFRLEYGEAHVAIRAGTMPDQPDNVVQPFMNMRVKLVASDAYIAKHGLPKDEADLVNHWFVAQDSVTSRAPFTQWLRTVVGEDRIVFRTTGNRNITRA
;
A
#
# COMPACT_ATOMS: atom_id res chain seq x y z
N MET A 1 -7.36 5.42 -26.07
CA MET A 1 -5.93 5.46 -25.70
C MET A 1 -5.15 4.70 -26.75
N ASP A 2 -4.84 5.35 -27.88
CA ASP A 2 -4.43 4.63 -29.08
C ASP A 2 -2.92 4.68 -29.36
N ASN A 3 -2.13 5.30 -28.47
CA ASN A 3 -0.69 5.42 -28.66
C ASN A 3 0.09 5.01 -27.41
N TRP A 4 0.55 3.76 -27.39
CA TRP A 4 1.35 3.20 -26.29
C TRP A 4 2.71 3.88 -26.13
N ASP A 5 3.31 4.38 -27.20
CA ASP A 5 4.62 5.04 -27.13
C ASP A 5 4.55 6.34 -26.33
N GLU A 6 3.44 7.07 -26.41
CA GLU A 6 3.24 8.28 -25.62
C GLU A 6 3.06 7.95 -24.13
N ILE A 7 2.28 6.91 -23.81
CA ILE A 7 2.10 6.44 -22.42
C ILE A 7 3.43 5.94 -21.85
N ARG A 8 4.15 5.12 -22.60
CA ARG A 8 5.47 4.62 -22.23
C ARG A 8 6.46 5.76 -22.00
N THR A 9 6.43 6.78 -22.87
CA THR A 9 7.29 7.96 -22.73
C THR A 9 6.96 8.74 -21.45
N ALA A 10 5.68 8.99 -21.16
CA ALA A 10 5.26 9.66 -19.94
C ALA A 10 5.63 8.85 -18.69
N TYR A 11 5.48 7.53 -18.71
CA TYR A 11 5.93 6.64 -17.65
C TYR A 11 7.44 6.78 -17.39
N GLN A 12 8.26 6.75 -18.42
CA GLN A 12 9.71 6.89 -18.26
C GLN A 12 10.11 8.25 -17.69
N VAL A 13 9.46 9.34 -18.14
CA VAL A 13 9.71 10.68 -17.58
C VAL A 13 9.26 10.76 -16.12
N ALA A 14 8.14 10.18 -15.75
CA ALA A 14 7.67 10.14 -14.37
C ALA A 14 8.63 9.36 -13.45
N ARG A 15 9.20 8.26 -13.96
CA ARG A 15 10.15 7.42 -13.23
C ARG A 15 11.52 8.08 -13.04
N VAL A 16 12.05 8.73 -14.08
CA VAL A 16 13.39 9.30 -14.09
C VAL A 16 13.42 10.75 -13.60
N GLY A 17 12.29 11.45 -13.65
CA GLY A 17 12.14 12.85 -13.24
C GLY A 17 12.66 13.87 -14.25
N THR A 18 13.30 13.45 -15.34
CA THR A 18 13.84 14.34 -16.36
C THR A 18 13.61 13.82 -17.78
N VAL A 19 13.38 14.75 -18.71
CA VAL A 19 13.20 14.43 -20.13
C VAL A 19 14.48 13.86 -20.73
N SER A 20 15.63 14.41 -20.36
CA SER A 20 16.94 13.96 -20.88
C SER A 20 17.26 12.54 -20.41
N GLY A 21 17.01 12.23 -19.14
CA GLY A 21 17.19 10.89 -18.59
C GLY A 21 16.28 9.86 -19.26
N ALA A 22 14.98 10.19 -19.43
CA ALA A 22 14.05 9.33 -20.12
C ALA A 22 14.42 9.11 -21.60
N ALA A 23 14.87 10.17 -22.28
CA ALA A 23 15.34 10.09 -23.67
C ALA A 23 16.55 9.14 -23.81
N ALA A 24 17.50 9.22 -22.88
CA ALA A 24 18.67 8.34 -22.85
C ALA A 24 18.28 6.86 -22.63
N GLU A 25 17.38 6.59 -21.65
CA GLU A 25 16.91 5.22 -21.37
C GLU A 25 16.11 4.62 -22.53
N MET A 26 15.31 5.43 -23.23
CA MET A 26 14.50 4.99 -24.36
C MET A 26 15.26 4.95 -25.68
N GLY A 27 16.47 5.51 -25.75
CA GLY A 27 17.26 5.60 -27.00
C GLY A 27 16.61 6.51 -28.05
N VAL A 28 15.92 7.59 -27.61
CA VAL A 28 15.23 8.54 -28.49
C VAL A 28 15.73 9.96 -28.29
N HIS A 29 15.43 10.85 -29.22
CA HIS A 29 15.77 12.26 -29.10
C HIS A 29 14.90 12.96 -28.03
N HIS A 30 15.49 13.89 -27.27
CA HIS A 30 14.82 14.73 -26.30
C HIS A 30 13.53 15.41 -26.83
N ALA A 31 13.56 15.91 -28.07
CA ALA A 31 12.41 16.52 -28.73
C ALA A 31 11.24 15.52 -28.93
N THR A 32 11.55 14.23 -29.15
CA THR A 32 10.54 13.18 -29.28
C THR A 32 9.81 12.95 -27.97
N VAL A 33 10.54 12.93 -26.84
CA VAL A 33 9.96 12.79 -25.51
C VAL A 33 9.00 13.95 -25.22
N ILE A 34 9.41 15.20 -25.49
CA ILE A 34 8.55 16.38 -25.26
C ILE A 34 7.29 16.27 -26.13
N ARG A 35 7.43 15.98 -27.43
CA ARG A 35 6.30 15.84 -28.35
C ARG A 35 5.31 14.77 -27.90
N HIS A 36 5.78 13.63 -27.43
CA HIS A 36 4.92 12.54 -26.92
C HIS A 36 4.13 12.98 -25.70
N ILE A 37 4.78 13.67 -24.74
CA ILE A 37 4.11 14.19 -23.55
C ILE A 37 3.08 15.25 -23.94
N ASP A 38 3.43 16.19 -24.81
CA ASP A 38 2.51 17.23 -25.26
C ASP A 38 1.28 16.65 -25.96
N ALA A 39 1.47 15.67 -26.83
CA ALA A 39 0.40 14.98 -27.53
C ALA A 39 -0.51 14.22 -26.55
N LEU A 40 0.07 13.52 -25.58
CA LEU A 40 -0.69 12.77 -24.56
C LEU A 40 -1.51 13.73 -23.68
N GLU A 41 -0.87 14.79 -23.14
CA GLU A 41 -1.55 15.79 -22.31
C GLU A 41 -2.67 16.49 -23.07
N ALA A 42 -2.45 16.84 -24.36
CA ALA A 42 -3.47 17.46 -25.20
C ALA A 42 -4.67 16.53 -25.43
N ARG A 43 -4.42 15.23 -25.64
CA ARG A 43 -5.48 14.24 -25.85
C ARG A 43 -6.27 13.93 -24.58
N LEU A 44 -5.59 13.88 -23.42
CA LEU A 44 -6.23 13.63 -22.13
C LEU A 44 -6.93 14.87 -21.58
N GLY A 45 -6.58 16.06 -22.07
CA GLY A 45 -7.11 17.34 -21.58
C GLY A 45 -6.60 17.74 -20.20
N VAL A 46 -5.57 17.04 -19.68
CA VAL A 46 -4.98 17.30 -18.36
C VAL A 46 -3.45 17.32 -18.44
N LYS A 47 -2.83 18.08 -17.53
CA LYS A 47 -1.39 18.08 -17.38
C LYS A 47 -0.94 16.90 -16.53
N LEU A 48 0.01 16.12 -17.02
CA LEU A 48 0.64 15.04 -16.30
C LEU A 48 1.88 15.48 -15.53
N PHE A 49 2.49 16.60 -15.96
CA PHE A 49 3.71 17.11 -15.37
C PHE A 49 3.66 18.62 -15.13
N GLN A 50 4.24 19.03 -14.03
CA GLN A 50 4.71 20.40 -13.79
C GLN A 50 6.15 20.49 -14.28
N ARG A 51 6.43 21.48 -15.16
CA ARG A 51 7.73 21.66 -15.81
C ARG A 51 8.53 22.71 -15.07
N HIS A 52 9.72 22.36 -14.65
CA HIS A 52 10.64 23.25 -13.94
C HIS A 52 12.01 23.26 -14.62
N ALA A 53 12.84 24.23 -14.30
CA ALA A 53 14.20 24.31 -14.83
C ALA A 53 15.08 23.09 -14.48
N ARG A 54 14.73 22.37 -13.40
CA ARG A 54 15.47 21.19 -12.92
C ARG A 54 14.87 19.84 -13.35
N GLY A 55 13.73 19.82 -14.03
CA GLY A 55 13.07 18.58 -14.47
C GLY A 55 11.56 18.66 -14.46
N TYR A 56 10.94 17.49 -14.50
CA TYR A 56 9.50 17.30 -14.56
C TYR A 56 9.03 16.66 -13.26
N THR A 57 8.05 17.29 -12.59
CA THR A 57 7.38 16.73 -11.42
C THR A 57 6.00 16.26 -11.81
N THR A 58 5.60 15.07 -11.42
CA THR A 58 4.27 14.51 -11.71
C THR A 58 3.17 15.30 -11.00
N THR A 59 2.06 15.53 -11.70
CA THR A 59 0.78 15.94 -11.12
C THR A 59 0.09 14.72 -10.49
N GLU A 60 -1.09 14.90 -9.90
CA GLU A 60 -1.92 13.79 -9.43
C GLU A 60 -2.26 12.83 -10.58
N ALA A 61 -2.70 13.35 -11.74
CA ALA A 61 -2.94 12.56 -12.93
C ALA A 61 -1.68 11.86 -13.47
N GLY A 62 -0.51 12.50 -13.32
CA GLY A 62 0.78 11.91 -13.66
C GLY A 62 1.18 10.78 -12.72
N LEU A 63 0.83 10.87 -11.44
CA LEU A 63 1.04 9.78 -10.47
C LEU A 63 0.14 8.58 -10.77
N ASP A 64 -1.12 8.81 -11.11
CA ASP A 64 -2.03 7.74 -11.50
C ASP A 64 -1.53 7.01 -12.76
N LEU A 65 -1.08 7.79 -13.77
CA LEU A 65 -0.47 7.21 -14.96
C LEU A 65 0.78 6.38 -14.61
N LEU A 66 1.65 6.89 -13.75
CA LEU A 66 2.87 6.18 -13.32
C LEU A 66 2.53 4.82 -12.71
N GLN A 67 1.54 4.77 -11.82
CA GLN A 67 1.12 3.54 -11.15
C GLN A 67 0.59 2.49 -12.15
N VAL A 68 -0.33 2.89 -13.03
CA VAL A 68 -0.93 1.98 -14.00
C VAL A 68 0.09 1.52 -15.03
N ALA A 69 0.93 2.44 -15.52
CA ALA A 69 1.93 2.11 -16.53
C ALA A 69 3.03 1.19 -15.99
N GLN A 70 3.41 1.32 -14.73
CA GLN A 70 4.38 0.42 -14.09
C GLN A 70 3.87 -1.02 -14.08
N VAL A 71 2.64 -1.24 -13.66
CA VAL A 71 2.02 -2.58 -13.65
C VAL A 71 1.96 -3.17 -15.05
N THR A 72 1.63 -2.34 -16.02
CA THR A 72 1.55 -2.76 -17.43
C THR A 72 2.94 -3.16 -17.97
N ASP A 73 3.98 -2.42 -17.64
CA ASP A 73 5.37 -2.72 -18.03
C ASP A 73 5.85 -4.03 -17.39
N ASP A 74 5.52 -4.26 -16.11
CA ASP A 74 5.79 -5.53 -15.42
C ASP A 74 5.07 -6.71 -16.08
N GLN A 75 3.80 -6.56 -16.48
CA GLN A 75 3.05 -7.59 -17.18
C GLN A 75 3.65 -7.90 -18.57
N PHE A 76 4.08 -6.90 -19.31
CA PHE A 76 4.77 -7.11 -20.59
C PHE A 76 6.11 -7.80 -20.41
N THR A 77 6.86 -7.46 -19.37
CA THR A 77 8.13 -8.12 -19.03
C THR A 77 7.92 -9.59 -18.70
N GLN A 78 6.90 -9.92 -17.91
CA GLN A 78 6.53 -11.30 -17.62
C GLN A 78 6.08 -12.06 -18.85
N LEU A 79 5.27 -11.43 -19.72
CA LEU A 79 4.84 -12.02 -20.98
C LEU A 79 6.04 -12.34 -21.87
N ALA A 80 6.96 -11.38 -22.03
CA ALA A 80 8.17 -11.57 -22.82
C ALA A 80 9.04 -12.72 -22.27
N GLY A 81 9.16 -12.86 -20.93
CA GLY A 81 9.83 -13.97 -20.28
C GLY A 81 9.18 -15.33 -20.63
N ARG A 82 7.85 -15.41 -20.54
CA ARG A 82 7.11 -16.64 -20.92
C ARG A 82 7.27 -17.01 -22.38
N ILE A 83 7.20 -16.01 -23.29
CA ILE A 83 7.34 -16.25 -24.75
C ILE A 83 8.76 -16.72 -25.10
N LYS A 84 9.79 -16.18 -24.44
CA LYS A 84 11.18 -16.58 -24.68
C LYS A 84 11.52 -17.98 -24.16
N GLY A 85 10.57 -18.70 -23.57
CA GLY A 85 10.80 -20.05 -23.03
C GLY A 85 11.84 -20.08 -21.90
N GLN A 86 12.16 -18.94 -21.30
CA GLN A 86 12.91 -18.86 -20.07
C GLN A 86 12.01 -19.44 -18.99
N GLY A 87 12.19 -20.76 -18.83
CA GLY A 87 11.28 -21.61 -18.09
C GLY A 87 11.07 -21.15 -16.67
N ALA A 88 9.86 -21.40 -16.23
CA ALA A 88 9.41 -21.62 -14.85
C ALA A 88 9.95 -20.74 -13.71
N GLY A 89 10.88 -19.84 -13.93
CA GLY A 89 11.35 -18.86 -12.96
C GLY A 89 10.47 -17.62 -12.96
N VAL A 90 9.65 -17.45 -11.95
CA VAL A 90 8.95 -16.19 -11.70
C VAL A 90 10.01 -15.19 -11.27
N SER A 91 10.15 -14.07 -12.02
CA SER A 91 11.12 -13.00 -11.72
C SER A 91 10.41 -11.66 -11.69
N GLY A 92 11.01 -10.67 -11.03
CA GLY A 92 10.47 -9.32 -10.95
C GLY A 92 10.25 -8.85 -9.49
N GLU A 93 9.42 -7.81 -9.31
CA GLU A 93 9.09 -7.29 -7.97
C GLU A 93 7.77 -7.91 -7.46
N LEU A 94 7.80 -8.45 -6.25
CA LEU A 94 6.61 -8.86 -5.51
C LEU A 94 6.30 -7.80 -4.44
N VAL A 95 5.26 -7.02 -4.66
CA VAL A 95 4.81 -6.01 -3.69
C VAL A 95 3.79 -6.66 -2.75
N VAL A 96 4.17 -6.75 -1.48
CA VAL A 96 3.31 -7.26 -0.40
C VAL A 96 3.01 -6.13 0.56
N THR A 97 1.76 -5.97 0.95
CA THR A 97 1.38 -4.96 1.94
C THR A 97 0.60 -5.57 3.10
N SER A 98 0.86 -5.06 4.31
CA SER A 98 0.14 -5.51 5.51
C SER A 98 -0.05 -4.42 6.55
N LEU A 99 -0.85 -4.73 7.57
CA LEU A 99 -0.86 -3.94 8.80
C LEU A 99 0.49 -4.05 9.51
N GLY A 100 1.00 -2.95 10.09
CA GLY A 100 2.28 -2.91 10.78
C GLY A 100 2.39 -3.95 11.91
N ALA A 101 1.27 -4.26 12.59
CA ALA A 101 1.22 -5.27 13.65
C ALA A 101 1.55 -6.70 13.17
N LEU A 102 1.39 -6.97 11.87
CA LEU A 102 1.66 -8.28 11.28
C LEU A 102 3.12 -8.46 10.85
N SER A 103 3.91 -7.39 10.79
CA SER A 103 5.26 -7.41 10.24
C SER A 103 6.17 -8.46 10.91
N GLN A 104 6.08 -8.60 12.22
CA GLN A 104 6.89 -9.58 12.96
C GLN A 104 6.62 -11.05 12.56
N PHE A 105 5.40 -11.35 12.08
CA PHE A 105 5.02 -12.70 11.62
C PHE A 105 5.33 -12.90 10.14
N LEU A 106 5.17 -11.84 9.35
CA LEU A 106 5.31 -11.93 7.90
C LEU A 106 6.76 -11.81 7.44
N THR A 107 7.59 -10.99 8.11
CA THR A 107 8.97 -10.78 7.69
C THR A 107 9.77 -12.09 7.58
N PRO A 108 9.74 -13.02 8.55
CA PRO A 108 10.46 -14.28 8.42
C PRO A 108 9.99 -15.13 7.22
N ALA A 109 8.67 -15.14 6.96
CA ALA A 109 8.12 -15.87 5.83
C ALA A 109 8.52 -15.25 4.49
N LEU A 110 8.52 -13.91 4.40
CA LEU A 110 8.94 -13.20 3.20
C LEU A 110 10.44 -13.37 2.92
N VAL A 111 11.29 -13.39 3.97
CA VAL A 111 12.72 -13.69 3.84
C VAL A 111 12.92 -15.12 3.32
N SER A 112 12.27 -16.11 3.92
CA SER A 112 12.35 -17.49 3.46
C SER A 112 11.85 -17.66 2.01
N PHE A 113 10.80 -16.94 1.63
CA PHE A 113 10.33 -16.90 0.26
C PHE A 113 11.38 -16.31 -0.70
N GLN A 114 12.02 -15.20 -0.31
CA GLN A 114 13.08 -14.55 -1.08
C GLN A 114 14.26 -15.50 -1.31
N ASP A 115 14.66 -16.26 -0.27
CA ASP A 115 15.77 -17.21 -0.35
C ASP A 115 15.49 -18.36 -1.33
N THR A 116 14.23 -18.78 -1.42
CA THR A 116 13.81 -19.84 -2.37
C THR A 116 13.50 -19.32 -3.77
N ASN A 117 13.35 -18.00 -3.93
CA ASN A 117 13.03 -17.35 -5.20
C ASN A 117 13.96 -16.16 -5.45
N PRO A 118 15.25 -16.40 -5.75
CA PRO A 118 16.27 -15.35 -5.82
C PRO A 118 16.04 -14.33 -6.94
N ASP A 119 15.26 -14.70 -7.97
CA ASP A 119 14.91 -13.82 -9.09
C ASP A 119 13.73 -12.88 -8.79
N ILE A 120 13.07 -13.06 -7.62
CA ILE A 120 12.00 -12.19 -7.16
C ILE A 120 12.55 -11.21 -6.12
N ARG A 121 12.28 -9.92 -6.31
CA ARG A 121 12.53 -8.88 -5.29
C ARG A 121 11.28 -8.64 -4.49
N VAL A 122 11.30 -8.93 -3.20
CA VAL A 122 10.17 -8.65 -2.33
C VAL A 122 10.23 -7.19 -1.86
N ARG A 123 9.18 -6.43 -2.17
CA ARG A 123 8.93 -5.09 -1.64
C ARG A 123 7.82 -5.17 -0.61
N TYR A 124 8.16 -5.02 0.65
CA TYR A 124 7.23 -5.15 1.75
C TYR A 124 6.86 -3.77 2.32
N LEU A 125 5.57 -3.43 2.27
CA LEU A 125 5.01 -2.16 2.71
C LEU A 125 4.09 -2.38 3.89
N THR A 126 4.25 -1.59 4.95
CA THR A 126 3.39 -1.67 6.14
C THR A 126 2.63 -0.37 6.36
N GLY A 127 1.38 -0.47 6.74
CA GLY A 127 0.52 0.69 7.03
C GLY A 127 -0.97 0.36 6.97
N ASP A 128 -1.78 1.36 7.31
CA ASP A 128 -3.23 1.23 7.35
C ASP A 128 -3.90 1.59 6.00
N ARG A 129 -3.14 2.16 5.06
CA ARG A 129 -3.63 2.48 3.73
C ARG A 129 -4.08 1.20 3.03
N LEU A 130 -5.27 1.25 2.45
CA LEU A 130 -5.74 0.21 1.54
C LEU A 130 -5.12 0.44 0.16
N PHE A 131 -4.49 -0.59 -0.36
CA PHE A 131 -3.93 -0.61 -1.70
C PHE A 131 -4.95 -1.23 -2.66
N ARG A 132 -5.07 -0.66 -3.84
CA ARG A 132 -5.95 -1.15 -4.90
C ARG A 132 -5.22 -2.22 -5.69
N LEU A 133 -5.51 -3.50 -5.38
CA LEU A 133 -4.88 -4.63 -6.04
C LEU A 133 -5.27 -4.71 -7.52
N GLU A 134 -6.49 -4.34 -7.84
CA GLU A 134 -7.03 -4.27 -9.20
C GLU A 134 -6.29 -3.29 -10.10
N TYR A 135 -5.62 -2.29 -9.53
CA TYR A 135 -4.75 -1.35 -10.25
C TYR A 135 -3.27 -1.68 -10.08
N GLY A 136 -2.94 -2.82 -9.46
CA GLY A 136 -1.57 -3.29 -9.29
C GLY A 136 -0.72 -2.46 -8.33
N GLU A 137 -1.34 -1.67 -7.44
CA GLU A 137 -0.59 -0.97 -6.39
C GLU A 137 0.15 -1.93 -5.45
N ALA A 138 -0.36 -3.16 -5.33
CA ALA A 138 0.30 -4.27 -4.64
C ALA A 138 -0.20 -5.60 -5.22
N HIS A 139 0.63 -6.64 -5.13
CA HIS A 139 0.28 -7.98 -5.59
C HIS A 139 -0.45 -8.79 -4.52
N VAL A 140 -0.09 -8.57 -3.26
CA VAL A 140 -0.69 -9.24 -2.11
C VAL A 140 -0.95 -8.22 -1.01
N ALA A 141 -2.17 -8.23 -0.46
CA ALA A 141 -2.53 -7.43 0.69
C ALA A 141 -3.04 -8.31 1.84
N ILE A 142 -2.38 -8.24 3.00
CA ILE A 142 -2.79 -8.96 4.19
C ILE A 142 -3.44 -7.96 5.15
N ARG A 143 -4.73 -8.13 5.40
CA ARG A 143 -5.55 -7.20 6.16
C ARG A 143 -6.36 -7.93 7.22
N ALA A 144 -6.76 -7.21 8.26
CA ALA A 144 -7.71 -7.67 9.26
C ALA A 144 -9.03 -6.93 9.10
N GLY A 145 -10.14 -7.62 9.36
CA GLY A 145 -11.48 -7.04 9.26
C GLY A 145 -12.43 -7.88 8.43
N THR A 146 -13.46 -7.22 7.89
CA THR A 146 -14.43 -7.85 7.01
C THR A 146 -13.84 -8.15 5.64
N MET A 147 -14.35 -9.21 5.02
CA MET A 147 -13.99 -9.58 3.65
C MET A 147 -14.34 -8.43 2.69
N PRO A 148 -13.46 -8.07 1.76
CA PRO A 148 -13.75 -7.06 0.75
C PRO A 148 -14.81 -7.55 -0.23
N ASP A 149 -15.67 -6.61 -0.69
CA ASP A 149 -16.78 -6.89 -1.61
C ASP A 149 -16.37 -6.81 -3.10
N GLN A 150 -15.09 -6.50 -3.40
CA GLN A 150 -14.62 -6.38 -4.79
C GLN A 150 -14.54 -7.75 -5.45
N PRO A 151 -15.26 -7.98 -6.56
CA PRO A 151 -15.32 -9.29 -7.21
C PRO A 151 -14.01 -9.73 -7.85
N ASP A 152 -13.12 -8.78 -8.17
CA ASP A 152 -11.85 -9.05 -8.86
C ASP A 152 -10.73 -9.50 -7.89
N ASN A 153 -10.98 -9.45 -6.58
CA ASN A 153 -9.99 -9.85 -5.59
C ASN A 153 -10.19 -11.32 -5.17
N VAL A 154 -9.11 -12.10 -5.26
CA VAL A 154 -9.09 -13.45 -4.67
C VAL A 154 -8.78 -13.31 -3.18
N VAL A 155 -9.76 -13.61 -2.34
CA VAL A 155 -9.63 -13.51 -0.89
C VAL A 155 -9.47 -14.88 -0.28
N GLN A 156 -8.43 -15.04 0.56
CA GLN A 156 -8.16 -16.26 1.29
C GLN A 156 -8.00 -15.97 2.79
N PRO A 157 -8.60 -16.80 3.68
CA PRO A 157 -8.33 -16.66 5.10
C PRO A 157 -6.87 -17.00 5.38
N PHE A 158 -6.21 -16.15 6.19
CA PHE A 158 -4.80 -16.30 6.50
C PHE A 158 -4.56 -16.76 7.94
N MET A 159 -5.05 -15.98 8.93
CA MET A 159 -4.88 -16.29 10.34
C MET A 159 -5.96 -15.63 11.19
N ASN A 160 -6.23 -16.20 12.34
CA ASN A 160 -7.10 -15.60 13.36
C ASN A 160 -6.24 -14.92 14.44
N MET A 161 -6.51 -13.65 14.72
CA MET A 161 -5.87 -12.91 15.79
C MET A 161 -6.84 -12.67 16.94
N ARG A 162 -6.41 -13.00 18.16
CA ARG A 162 -7.15 -12.64 19.37
C ARG A 162 -6.74 -11.24 19.81
N VAL A 163 -7.71 -10.37 20.00
CA VAL A 163 -7.51 -9.05 20.60
C VAL A 163 -7.92 -9.14 22.07
N LYS A 164 -7.12 -8.53 22.94
CA LYS A 164 -7.40 -8.45 24.37
C LYS A 164 -7.28 -7.01 24.83
N LEU A 165 -8.12 -6.62 25.77
CA LEU A 165 -7.87 -5.43 26.56
C LEU A 165 -6.76 -5.74 27.56
N VAL A 166 -5.86 -4.79 27.74
CA VAL A 166 -4.76 -4.87 28.71
C VAL A 166 -4.71 -3.59 29.51
N ALA A 167 -4.24 -3.67 30.74
CA ALA A 167 -4.03 -2.51 31.60
C ALA A 167 -2.64 -2.61 32.25
N SER A 168 -2.02 -1.46 32.56
CA SER A 168 -0.79 -1.44 33.35
C SER A 168 -1.07 -1.71 34.81
N ASP A 169 -0.07 -2.25 35.53
CA ASP A 169 -0.18 -2.50 36.97
C ASP A 169 -0.53 -1.22 37.75
N ALA A 170 0.03 -0.08 37.34
CA ALA A 170 -0.29 1.21 37.93
C ALA A 170 -1.76 1.61 37.76
N TYR A 171 -2.34 1.35 36.60
CA TYR A 171 -3.76 1.59 36.31
C TYR A 171 -4.62 0.67 37.21
N ILE A 172 -4.27 -0.62 37.23
CA ILE A 172 -5.00 -1.63 38.02
C ILE A 172 -4.98 -1.28 39.51
N ALA A 173 -3.83 -0.86 40.04
CA ALA A 173 -3.69 -0.46 41.44
C ALA A 173 -4.60 0.73 41.81
N LYS A 174 -4.84 1.65 40.86
CA LYS A 174 -5.63 2.86 41.07
C LYS A 174 -7.12 2.67 40.79
N HIS A 175 -7.48 1.89 39.78
CA HIS A 175 -8.83 1.83 39.24
C HIS A 175 -9.45 0.42 39.32
N GLY A 176 -8.66 -0.61 39.64
CA GLY A 176 -9.06 -2.00 39.56
C GLY A 176 -9.16 -2.53 38.11
N LEU A 177 -9.67 -3.73 38.01
CA LEU A 177 -10.03 -4.36 36.73
C LEU A 177 -11.54 -4.32 36.55
N PRO A 178 -12.04 -4.15 35.31
CA PRO A 178 -13.46 -4.28 35.03
C PRO A 178 -13.92 -5.71 35.36
N LYS A 179 -15.07 -5.83 36.03
CA LYS A 179 -15.64 -7.11 36.45
C LYS A 179 -16.35 -7.83 35.30
N ASP A 180 -16.96 -7.06 34.42
CA ASP A 180 -17.70 -7.52 33.26
C ASP A 180 -17.71 -6.44 32.19
N GLU A 181 -18.42 -6.67 31.08
CA GLU A 181 -18.54 -5.73 29.97
C GLU A 181 -19.28 -4.44 30.39
N ALA A 182 -20.26 -4.54 31.24
CA ALA A 182 -21.02 -3.37 31.71
C ALA A 182 -20.16 -2.44 32.58
N ASP A 183 -19.17 -2.98 33.28
CA ASP A 183 -18.26 -2.20 34.12
C ASP A 183 -17.22 -1.41 33.29
N LEU A 184 -17.03 -1.75 32.00
CA LEU A 184 -16.09 -1.05 31.12
C LEU A 184 -16.38 0.45 31.01
N VAL A 185 -17.64 0.88 31.12
CA VAL A 185 -18.01 2.31 31.08
C VAL A 185 -17.46 3.12 32.26
N ASN A 186 -16.98 2.46 33.33
CA ASN A 186 -16.36 3.08 34.49
C ASN A 186 -14.83 3.22 34.33
N HIS A 187 -14.27 2.71 33.25
CA HIS A 187 -12.83 2.72 32.97
C HIS A 187 -12.47 3.68 31.85
N TRP A 188 -11.16 4.00 31.75
CA TRP A 188 -10.60 4.86 30.73
C TRP A 188 -9.79 4.05 29.75
N PHE A 189 -9.84 4.42 28.46
CA PHE A 189 -9.24 3.66 27.38
C PHE A 189 -8.29 4.49 26.53
N VAL A 190 -7.27 3.80 26.03
CA VAL A 190 -6.43 4.23 24.93
C VAL A 190 -6.95 3.56 23.66
N ALA A 191 -7.27 4.31 22.65
CA ALA A 191 -7.78 3.77 21.39
C ALA A 191 -7.09 4.39 20.17
N GLN A 192 -7.30 3.76 19.03
CA GLN A 192 -6.83 4.28 17.76
C GLN A 192 -7.60 5.55 17.38
N ASP A 193 -6.89 6.58 16.91
CA ASP A 193 -7.46 7.90 16.58
C ASP A 193 -8.41 7.88 15.36
N SER A 194 -8.27 6.88 14.50
CA SER A 194 -9.07 6.79 13.29
C SER A 194 -10.55 6.50 13.59
N VAL A 195 -11.40 7.50 13.38
CA VAL A 195 -12.87 7.35 13.43
C VAL A 195 -13.36 6.38 12.35
N THR A 196 -12.61 6.27 11.26
CA THR A 196 -12.90 5.40 10.12
C THR A 196 -12.24 4.03 10.23
N SER A 197 -11.66 3.69 11.39
CA SER A 197 -11.04 2.38 11.60
C SER A 197 -12.04 1.25 11.33
N ARG A 198 -11.70 0.37 10.40
CA ARG A 198 -12.47 -0.84 10.09
C ARG A 198 -12.13 -2.01 11.01
N ALA A 199 -11.22 -1.83 11.97
CA ALA A 199 -10.84 -2.87 12.90
C ALA A 199 -12.03 -3.21 13.81
N PRO A 200 -12.53 -4.46 13.83
CA PRO A 200 -13.71 -4.85 14.58
C PRO A 200 -13.61 -4.54 16.07
N PHE A 201 -12.41 -4.67 16.66
CA PHE A 201 -12.18 -4.36 18.08
C PHE A 201 -12.30 -2.86 18.38
N THR A 202 -11.92 -1.99 17.45
CA THR A 202 -12.05 -0.53 17.63
C THR A 202 -13.53 -0.13 17.58
N GLN A 203 -14.29 -0.72 16.67
CA GLN A 203 -15.73 -0.47 16.56
C GLN A 203 -16.46 -1.00 17.80
N TRP A 204 -16.14 -2.23 18.22
CA TRP A 204 -16.69 -2.83 19.43
C TRP A 204 -16.41 -1.95 20.66
N LEU A 205 -15.17 -1.53 20.87
CA LEU A 205 -14.80 -0.69 22.03
C LEU A 205 -15.63 0.60 22.04
N ARG A 206 -15.77 1.28 20.93
CA ARG A 206 -16.58 2.51 20.83
C ARG A 206 -18.05 2.28 21.09
N THR A 207 -18.58 1.14 20.66
CA THR A 207 -19.98 0.78 20.91
C THR A 207 -20.22 0.51 22.39
N VAL A 208 -19.29 -0.17 23.06
CA VAL A 208 -19.45 -0.58 24.47
C VAL A 208 -19.20 0.57 25.45
N VAL A 209 -18.13 1.35 25.23
CA VAL A 209 -17.72 2.36 26.26
C VAL A 209 -18.07 3.79 25.88
N GLY A 210 -18.33 4.07 24.61
CA GLY A 210 -18.54 5.44 24.11
C GLY A 210 -17.26 6.23 23.93
N GLU A 211 -17.35 7.32 23.18
CA GLU A 211 -16.18 8.19 22.87
C GLU A 211 -15.64 8.94 24.10
N ASP A 212 -16.47 9.25 25.07
CA ASP A 212 -16.11 10.00 26.27
C ASP A 212 -15.14 9.24 27.19
N ARG A 213 -15.07 7.93 27.04
CA ARG A 213 -14.15 7.08 27.82
C ARG A 213 -12.81 6.84 27.13
N ILE A 214 -12.66 7.31 25.92
CA ILE A 214 -11.41 7.23 25.17
C ILE A 214 -10.61 8.52 25.43
N VAL A 215 -9.77 8.49 26.44
CA VAL A 215 -9.01 9.66 26.91
C VAL A 215 -7.71 9.87 26.18
N PHE A 216 -7.18 8.85 25.53
CA PHE A 216 -5.96 8.94 24.75
C PHE A 216 -6.17 8.29 23.39
N ARG A 217 -5.86 9.04 22.33
CA ARG A 217 -5.98 8.59 20.94
C ARG A 217 -4.60 8.51 20.30
N THR A 218 -4.34 7.44 19.59
CA THR A 218 -3.05 7.19 18.95
C THR A 218 -3.21 6.67 17.54
N THR A 219 -2.26 6.99 16.68
CA THR A 219 -2.22 6.50 15.29
C THR A 219 -1.71 5.06 15.15
N GLY A 220 -1.67 4.30 16.24
CA GLY A 220 -1.47 2.86 16.14
C GLY A 220 -0.04 2.37 16.24
N ASN A 221 0.84 3.10 16.92
CA ASN A 221 2.14 2.54 17.26
C ASN A 221 2.00 1.56 18.43
N ARG A 222 2.42 0.31 18.24
CA ARG A 222 2.39 -0.77 19.24
C ARG A 222 3.10 -0.41 20.56
N ASN A 223 4.09 0.48 20.50
CA ASN A 223 4.84 0.90 21.69
C ASN A 223 4.05 1.89 22.57
N ILE A 224 3.15 2.66 22.00
CA ILE A 224 2.30 3.61 22.75
C ILE A 224 1.20 2.87 23.51
N THR A 225 0.68 1.77 22.95
CA THR A 225 -0.35 0.96 23.63
C THR A 225 0.20 0.06 24.74
N ARG A 226 1.51 0.01 24.92
CA ARG A 226 2.19 -0.72 26.02
C ARG A 226 2.63 0.15 27.19
N ALA A 227 2.62 1.47 27.03
CA ALA A 227 2.92 2.42 28.08
C ALA A 227 1.72 2.64 28.99
#